data_35e83713c0bad1d513bcfbbf7a77d4e3
#
_entry.id   35e83713c0bad1d513bcfbbf7a77d4e3
#
_cell.length_a   1.000
_cell.length_b   1.000
_cell.length_c   1.000
_cell.angle_alpha   90.00
_cell.angle_beta   90.00
_cell.angle_gamma   90.00
#
_symmetry.space_group_name_H-M   'P 1'
#
loop_
_entity.id
_entity.type
_entity.pdbx_description
1 polymer ?
#
loop_
_entity_poly.entity_id
_entity_poly.type
_entity_poly.pdbx_seq_one_letter_code
_entity_poly.pdbx_strand_id
1 'polypeptide(L)'
;SVDAAIAAARAQVVQAQSLIKAAEATVARLQVEIEDADLKAPRAGRVQYRVAEPGEVLGAGGRVLNMIDISDVYMTFYLPTAAAGRVALGTDVRLVLDAAPDVVIPAKISFVASTAQFTPKTVETENERLKLMFRVKASIDPQLLKKYAQQVKTGLPGMAYVRVDPA
;
A
#
# COMPACT_ATOMS: atom_id res chain seq x y z
N SER A 1 49.01 -13.74 -49.92
CA SER A 1 49.28 -12.33 -50.02
C SER A 1 49.13 -11.65 -48.67
N VAL A 2 49.84 -10.60 -48.44
CA VAL A 2 49.84 -9.81 -47.18
C VAL A 2 48.43 -9.37 -46.80
N ASP A 3 47.62 -8.95 -47.78
CA ASP A 3 46.23 -8.51 -47.55
C ASP A 3 45.35 -9.61 -46.96
N ALA A 4 45.52 -10.87 -47.39
CA ALA A 4 44.77 -11.98 -46.82
C ALA A 4 45.20 -12.27 -45.36
N ALA A 5 46.44 -12.10 -45.02
CA ALA A 5 46.93 -12.25 -43.64
C ALA A 5 46.38 -11.13 -42.73
N ILE A 6 46.33 -9.90 -43.24
CA ILE A 6 45.74 -8.77 -42.51
C ILE A 6 44.21 -8.97 -42.28
N ALA A 7 43.51 -9.45 -43.31
CA ALA A 7 42.09 -9.74 -43.18
C ALA A 7 41.81 -10.84 -42.16
N ALA A 8 42.62 -11.90 -42.16
CA ALA A 8 42.52 -12.99 -41.17
C ALA A 8 42.81 -12.48 -39.75
N ALA A 9 43.84 -11.68 -39.55
CA ALA A 9 44.14 -11.09 -38.24
C ALA A 9 43.02 -10.18 -37.74
N ARG A 10 42.45 -9.36 -38.62
CA ARG A 10 41.25 -8.51 -38.25
C ARG A 10 40.05 -9.35 -37.87
N ALA A 11 39.77 -10.44 -38.57
CA ALA A 11 38.69 -11.34 -38.23
C ALA A 11 38.91 -11.99 -36.82
N GLN A 12 40.17 -12.35 -36.51
CA GLN A 12 40.48 -12.86 -35.17
C GLN A 12 40.27 -11.83 -34.07
N VAL A 13 40.62 -10.55 -34.33
CA VAL A 13 40.35 -9.45 -33.36
C VAL A 13 38.85 -9.26 -33.15
N VAL A 14 38.08 -9.23 -34.23
CA VAL A 14 36.61 -9.12 -34.13
C VAL A 14 36.01 -10.32 -33.36
N GLN A 15 36.49 -11.52 -33.63
CA GLN A 15 36.05 -12.71 -32.89
C GLN A 15 36.40 -12.62 -31.39
N ALA A 16 37.61 -12.21 -31.05
CA ALA A 16 38.03 -12.02 -29.67
C ALA A 16 37.17 -10.94 -28.95
N GLN A 17 36.91 -9.83 -29.64
CA GLN A 17 36.02 -8.78 -29.10
C GLN A 17 34.61 -9.30 -28.89
N SER A 18 34.09 -10.16 -29.76
CA SER A 18 32.78 -10.76 -29.61
C SER A 18 32.72 -11.72 -28.39
N LEU A 19 33.78 -12.47 -28.14
CA LEU A 19 33.89 -13.33 -26.97
C LEU A 19 33.95 -12.50 -25.68
N ILE A 20 34.68 -11.41 -25.66
CA ILE A 20 34.73 -10.48 -24.53
C ILE A 20 33.31 -9.95 -24.21
N LYS A 21 32.59 -9.45 -25.22
CA LYS A 21 31.21 -8.97 -25.04
C LYS A 21 30.27 -10.06 -24.51
N ALA A 22 30.42 -11.28 -24.99
CA ALA A 22 29.62 -12.40 -24.50
C ALA A 22 29.91 -12.73 -23.03
N ALA A 23 31.19 -12.66 -22.64
CA ALA A 23 31.59 -12.85 -21.23
C ALA A 23 31.08 -11.71 -20.33
N GLU A 24 31.20 -10.47 -20.79
CA GLU A 24 30.65 -9.30 -20.06
C GLU A 24 29.13 -9.41 -19.86
N ALA A 25 28.38 -9.82 -20.88
CA ALA A 25 26.94 -10.07 -20.77
C ALA A 25 26.61 -11.18 -19.77
N THR A 26 27.45 -12.24 -19.70
CA THR A 26 27.30 -13.30 -18.71
C THR A 26 27.54 -12.79 -17.29
N VAL A 27 28.57 -11.97 -17.08
CA VAL A 27 28.86 -11.34 -15.79
C VAL A 27 27.68 -10.44 -15.37
N ALA A 28 27.19 -9.59 -16.29
CA ALA A 28 26.04 -8.72 -16.00
C ALA A 28 24.80 -9.51 -15.60
N ARG A 29 24.51 -10.63 -16.28
CA ARG A 29 23.40 -11.51 -15.92
C ARG A 29 23.56 -12.10 -14.51
N LEU A 30 24.74 -12.59 -14.19
CA LEU A 30 25.02 -13.15 -12.86
C LEU A 30 24.93 -12.10 -11.76
N GLN A 31 25.33 -10.86 -12.02
CA GLN A 31 25.17 -9.75 -11.09
C GLN A 31 23.69 -9.48 -10.79
N VAL A 32 22.83 -9.44 -11.80
CA VAL A 32 21.38 -9.29 -11.61
C VAL A 32 20.81 -10.45 -10.80
N GLU A 33 21.23 -11.69 -11.06
CA GLU A 33 20.80 -12.87 -10.28
C GLU A 33 21.19 -12.76 -8.80
N ILE A 34 22.38 -12.22 -8.50
CA ILE A 34 22.84 -11.98 -7.13
C ILE A 34 22.01 -10.86 -6.48
N GLU A 35 21.74 -9.78 -7.20
CA GLU A 35 20.91 -8.67 -6.69
C GLU A 35 19.48 -9.12 -6.42
N ASP A 36 18.91 -9.96 -7.27
CA ASP A 36 17.57 -10.54 -7.11
C ASP A 36 17.47 -11.51 -5.91
N ALA A 37 18.61 -12.10 -5.51
CA ALA A 37 18.68 -12.93 -4.32
C ALA A 37 18.64 -12.13 -3.00
N ASP A 38 18.92 -10.81 -3.05
CA ASP A 38 18.79 -9.89 -1.92
C ASP A 38 17.43 -9.21 -1.92
N LEU A 39 16.44 -9.84 -1.30
CA LEU A 39 15.05 -9.37 -1.30
C LEU A 39 14.88 -8.11 -0.45
N LYS A 40 14.75 -6.98 -1.11
CA LYS A 40 14.54 -5.67 -0.47
C LYS A 40 13.07 -5.26 -0.43
N ALA A 41 12.68 -4.59 0.66
CA ALA A 41 11.34 -4.03 0.76
C ALA A 41 11.17 -2.91 -0.27
N PRO A 42 10.11 -2.92 -1.12
CA PRO A 42 9.90 -1.89 -2.16
C PRO A 42 9.47 -0.56 -1.57
N ARG A 43 9.01 -0.54 -0.32
CA ARG A 43 8.54 0.65 0.41
C ARG A 43 8.92 0.54 1.88
N ALA A 44 8.98 1.70 2.54
CA ALA A 44 8.99 1.75 3.99
C ALA A 44 7.66 1.23 4.55
N GLY A 45 7.71 0.39 5.57
CA GLY A 45 6.53 -0.22 6.16
C GLY A 45 6.89 -0.99 7.42
N ARG A 46 5.88 -1.57 8.05
CA ARG A 46 6.05 -2.43 9.21
C ARG A 46 5.84 -3.89 8.82
N VAL A 47 6.78 -4.74 9.16
CA VAL A 47 6.60 -6.18 9.08
C VAL A 47 5.56 -6.60 10.11
N GLN A 48 4.47 -7.21 9.66
CA GLN A 48 3.45 -7.77 10.54
C GLN A 48 3.85 -9.14 11.06
N TYR A 49 4.23 -10.00 10.13
CA TYR A 49 4.70 -11.34 10.45
C TYR A 49 5.59 -11.87 9.32
N ARG A 50 6.45 -12.78 9.70
CA ARG A 50 7.28 -13.56 8.78
C ARG A 50 6.50 -14.80 8.37
N VAL A 51 6.45 -15.07 7.07
CA VAL A 51 5.74 -16.22 6.50
C VAL A 51 6.69 -17.39 6.36
N ALA A 52 7.93 -17.12 5.90
CA ALA A 52 8.94 -18.13 5.68
C ALA A 52 10.05 -18.05 6.75
N GLU A 53 10.47 -19.20 7.22
CA GLU A 53 11.57 -19.32 8.17
C GLU A 53 12.92 -19.55 7.44
N PRO A 54 14.06 -19.15 8.06
CA PRO A 54 15.36 -19.41 7.49
C PRO A 54 15.58 -20.92 7.28
N GLY A 55 16.00 -21.30 6.08
CA GLY A 55 16.20 -22.70 5.69
C GLY A 55 15.02 -23.30 4.93
N GLU A 56 13.89 -22.61 4.82
CA GLU A 56 12.77 -23.07 3.99
C GLU A 56 13.01 -22.76 2.50
N VAL A 57 12.62 -23.69 1.65
CA VAL A 57 12.65 -23.53 0.20
C VAL A 57 11.29 -23.04 -0.27
N LEU A 58 11.26 -21.86 -0.84
CA LEU A 58 10.04 -21.28 -1.39
C LEU A 58 9.96 -21.52 -2.90
N GLY A 59 8.77 -21.86 -3.37
CA GLY A 59 8.47 -21.86 -4.80
C GLY A 59 8.46 -20.44 -5.38
N ALA A 60 8.51 -20.33 -6.70
CA ALA A 60 8.43 -19.06 -7.40
C ALA A 60 7.16 -18.30 -7.00
N GLY A 61 7.31 -17.03 -6.59
CA GLY A 61 6.22 -16.20 -6.08
C GLY A 61 5.83 -16.48 -4.61
N GLY A 62 6.59 -17.30 -3.89
CA GLY A 62 6.37 -17.56 -2.47
C GLY A 62 6.51 -16.31 -1.63
N ARG A 63 5.63 -16.15 -0.62
CA ARG A 63 5.66 -15.00 0.29
C ARG A 63 6.67 -15.21 1.39
N VAL A 64 7.58 -14.26 1.56
CA VAL A 64 8.60 -14.28 2.63
C VAL A 64 8.11 -13.52 3.86
N LEU A 65 7.59 -12.32 3.66
CA LEU A 65 7.15 -11.40 4.71
C LEU A 65 5.79 -10.81 4.36
N ASN A 66 5.00 -10.49 5.38
CA ASN A 66 3.84 -9.63 5.24
C ASN A 66 4.18 -8.25 5.82
N MET A 67 4.06 -7.22 4.99
CA MET A 67 4.32 -5.84 5.38
C MET A 67 3.07 -5.00 5.17
N ILE A 68 2.87 -4.03 6.07
CA ILE A 68 1.85 -3.01 5.92
C ILE A 68 2.48 -1.63 5.80
N ASP A 69 1.93 -0.83 4.93
CA ASP A 69 2.25 0.60 4.83
C ASP A 69 1.46 1.35 5.90
N ILE A 70 2.18 1.96 6.84
CA ILE A 70 1.59 2.75 7.92
C ILE A 70 1.61 4.25 7.63
N SER A 71 2.01 4.66 6.44
CA SER A 71 2.02 6.07 6.02
C SER A 71 0.65 6.57 5.56
N ASP A 72 -0.25 5.64 5.21
CA ASP A 72 -1.64 5.94 4.83
C ASP A 72 -2.61 5.11 5.68
N VAL A 73 -3.02 5.69 6.79
CA VAL A 73 -3.96 5.07 7.72
C VAL A 73 -5.26 5.86 7.71
N TYR A 74 -6.36 5.15 7.56
CA TYR A 74 -7.69 5.73 7.58
C TYR A 74 -8.64 4.92 8.47
N MET A 75 -9.66 5.60 8.99
CA MET A 75 -10.79 4.94 9.64
C MET A 75 -11.98 4.90 8.70
N THR A 76 -12.60 3.74 8.59
CA THR A 76 -13.87 3.58 7.87
C THR A 76 -15.01 3.60 8.87
N PHE A 77 -15.99 4.46 8.63
CA PHE A 77 -17.21 4.55 9.43
C PHE A 77 -18.42 4.81 8.54
N TYR A 78 -19.60 4.75 9.13
CA TYR A 78 -20.86 4.86 8.41
C TYR A 78 -21.67 6.03 8.93
N LEU A 79 -22.18 6.85 8.01
CA LEU A 79 -23.05 7.96 8.32
C LEU A 79 -24.47 7.72 7.79
N PRO A 80 -25.51 8.10 8.54
CA PRO A 80 -26.88 8.11 8.04
C PRO A 80 -27.02 9.07 6.83
N THR A 81 -27.98 8.79 5.95
CA THR A 81 -28.23 9.56 4.74
C THR A 81 -28.30 11.09 4.98
N ALA A 82 -29.00 11.50 6.03
CA ALA A 82 -29.18 12.92 6.37
C ALA A 82 -27.84 13.62 6.72
N ALA A 83 -26.91 12.91 7.34
CA ALA A 83 -25.58 13.43 7.66
C ALA A 83 -24.63 13.35 6.46
N ALA A 84 -24.67 12.23 5.72
CA ALA A 84 -23.79 12.00 4.58
C ALA A 84 -23.96 13.04 3.47
N GLY A 85 -25.19 13.50 3.22
CA GLY A 85 -25.47 14.53 2.22
C GLY A 85 -24.94 15.93 2.57
N ARG A 86 -24.57 16.17 3.83
CA ARG A 86 -24.04 17.46 4.31
C ARG A 86 -22.54 17.46 4.58
N VAL A 87 -21.89 16.32 4.36
CA VAL A 87 -20.48 16.17 4.60
C VAL A 87 -19.70 16.28 3.29
N ALA A 88 -18.73 17.20 3.24
CA ALA A 88 -17.85 17.38 2.10
C ALA A 88 -16.50 16.64 2.29
N LEU A 89 -15.81 16.40 1.18
CA LEU A 89 -14.42 15.96 1.21
C LEU A 89 -13.54 17.02 1.89
N GLY A 90 -12.63 16.58 2.75
CA GLY A 90 -11.77 17.49 3.51
C GLY A 90 -12.36 17.97 4.84
N THR A 91 -13.62 17.64 5.15
CA THR A 91 -14.23 17.97 6.46
C THR A 91 -13.42 17.36 7.59
N ASP A 92 -13.21 18.14 8.66
CA ASP A 92 -12.48 17.70 9.84
C ASP A 92 -13.28 16.67 10.63
N VAL A 93 -12.58 15.63 11.03
CA VAL A 93 -13.10 14.52 11.83
C VAL A 93 -12.22 14.33 13.05
N ARG A 94 -12.84 14.06 14.18
CA ARG A 94 -12.14 13.65 15.40
C ARG A 94 -12.34 12.16 15.62
N LEU A 95 -11.25 11.40 15.58
CA LEU A 95 -11.27 9.98 15.83
C LEU A 95 -10.88 9.72 17.28
N VAL A 96 -11.65 8.90 17.95
CA VAL A 96 -11.38 8.43 19.31
C VAL A 96 -11.37 6.91 19.26
N LEU A 97 -10.24 6.32 19.58
CA LEU A 97 -10.08 4.85 19.57
C LEU A 97 -10.50 4.29 20.93
N ASP A 98 -11.17 3.15 20.92
CA ASP A 98 -11.59 2.47 22.17
C ASP A 98 -10.38 2.08 23.03
N ALA A 99 -9.23 1.83 22.40
CA ALA A 99 -7.98 1.54 23.10
C ALA A 99 -7.32 2.75 23.76
N ALA A 100 -7.73 3.99 23.43
CA ALA A 100 -7.18 5.24 23.95
C ALA A 100 -8.27 6.33 23.94
N PRO A 101 -9.27 6.25 24.85
CA PRO A 101 -10.42 7.14 24.84
C PRO A 101 -10.07 8.60 25.14
N ASP A 102 -8.96 8.84 25.82
CA ASP A 102 -8.49 10.19 26.15
C ASP A 102 -7.73 10.87 25.01
N VAL A 103 -7.44 10.16 23.92
CA VAL A 103 -6.66 10.68 22.80
C VAL A 103 -7.58 10.95 21.62
N VAL A 104 -7.67 12.22 21.23
CA VAL A 104 -8.38 12.66 20.03
C VAL A 104 -7.41 12.76 18.86
N ILE A 105 -7.64 11.96 17.82
CA ILE A 105 -6.82 11.94 16.61
C ILE A 105 -7.51 12.80 15.55
N PRO A 106 -6.89 13.89 15.08
CA PRO A 106 -7.42 14.68 14.00
C PRO A 106 -7.30 13.92 12.68
N ALA A 107 -8.36 13.94 11.90
CA ALA A 107 -8.44 13.31 10.59
C ALA A 107 -9.29 14.16 9.64
N LYS A 108 -9.20 13.88 8.35
CA LYS A 108 -10.00 14.53 7.32
C LYS A 108 -10.72 13.52 6.46
N ILE A 109 -11.94 13.85 6.05
CA ILE A 109 -12.70 13.00 5.15
C ILE A 109 -12.01 12.96 3.80
N SER A 110 -11.57 11.76 3.41
CA SER A 110 -10.91 11.49 2.14
C SER A 110 -11.84 10.84 1.11
N PHE A 111 -12.91 10.21 1.57
CA PHE A 111 -13.84 9.51 0.70
C PHE A 111 -15.24 9.44 1.31
N VAL A 112 -16.25 9.69 0.48
CA VAL A 112 -17.66 9.46 0.79
C VAL A 112 -18.22 8.58 -0.33
N ALA A 113 -18.86 7.47 0.01
CA ALA A 113 -19.45 6.59 -0.98
C ALA A 113 -20.63 7.27 -1.67
N SER A 114 -20.71 7.18 -2.99
CA SER A 114 -21.82 7.69 -3.79
C SER A 114 -23.07 6.79 -3.73
N THR A 115 -22.90 5.56 -3.25
CA THR A 115 -23.97 4.58 -3.12
C THR A 115 -24.10 4.15 -1.67
N ALA A 116 -25.33 4.14 -1.16
CA ALA A 116 -25.59 3.62 0.18
C ALA A 116 -25.25 2.13 0.24
N GLN A 117 -24.59 1.72 1.30
CA GLN A 117 -24.36 0.31 1.59
C GLN A 117 -25.44 -0.14 2.56
N PHE A 118 -26.19 -1.12 2.16
CA PHE A 118 -27.21 -1.74 2.97
C PHE A 118 -26.85 -3.19 3.30
N THR A 119 -27.04 -3.58 4.55
CA THR A 119 -27.14 -4.99 4.91
C THR A 119 -28.46 -5.53 4.38
N PRO A 120 -28.50 -6.69 3.76
CA PRO A 120 -29.42 -7.06 2.72
C PRO A 120 -30.86 -7.23 3.20
N LYS A 121 -31.76 -6.53 2.62
CA LYS A 121 -33.13 -6.93 2.24
C LYS A 121 -33.84 -5.71 1.62
N THR A 122 -34.70 -5.97 0.69
CA THR A 122 -35.53 -5.03 -0.08
C THR A 122 -36.05 -3.86 0.77
N VAL A 123 -35.66 -2.62 0.36
CA VAL A 123 -36.05 -1.40 1.07
C VAL A 123 -37.46 -1.01 0.61
N GLU A 124 -38.48 -1.39 1.35
CA GLU A 124 -39.87 -1.16 1.00
C GLU A 124 -40.57 -0.10 1.87
N THR A 125 -40.00 0.23 3.03
CA THR A 125 -40.63 1.17 3.98
C THR A 125 -39.78 2.41 4.25
N GLU A 126 -40.44 3.50 4.67
CA GLU A 126 -39.76 4.75 5.04
C GLU A 126 -38.78 4.58 6.20
N ASN A 127 -39.12 3.72 7.19
CA ASN A 127 -38.25 3.38 8.30
C ASN A 127 -37.00 2.60 7.89
N GLU A 128 -37.05 1.87 6.78
CA GLU A 128 -35.89 1.14 6.27
C GLU A 128 -34.95 2.06 5.47
N ARG A 129 -35.48 3.09 4.83
CA ARG A 129 -34.65 4.14 4.17
C ARG A 129 -33.82 4.94 5.18
N LEU A 130 -34.31 5.15 6.39
CA LEU A 130 -33.57 5.79 7.48
C LEU A 130 -32.37 4.96 7.97
N LYS A 131 -32.36 3.65 7.71
CA LYS A 131 -31.26 2.74 8.02
C LYS A 131 -30.18 2.69 6.95
N LEU A 132 -30.37 3.39 5.82
CA LEU A 132 -29.35 3.50 4.78
C LEU A 132 -28.15 4.26 5.30
N MET A 133 -26.99 3.63 5.20
CA MET A 133 -25.74 4.22 5.67
C MET A 133 -24.75 4.38 4.53
N PHE A 134 -24.07 5.51 4.50
CA PHE A 134 -22.99 5.77 3.54
C PHE A 134 -21.64 5.51 4.20
N ARG A 135 -20.84 4.74 3.50
CA ARG A 135 -19.46 4.48 3.93
C ARG A 135 -18.61 5.72 3.71
N VAL A 136 -17.95 6.16 4.77
CA VAL A 136 -17.03 7.29 4.77
C VAL A 136 -15.66 6.83 5.23
N LYS A 137 -14.60 7.38 4.64
CA LYS A 137 -13.23 7.19 5.10
C LYS A 137 -12.67 8.53 5.55
N ALA A 138 -12.09 8.54 6.74
CA ALA A 138 -11.29 9.65 7.23
C ALA A 138 -9.83 9.24 7.30
N SER A 139 -8.97 9.98 6.59
CA SER A 139 -7.52 9.77 6.56
C SER A 139 -6.85 10.61 7.65
N ILE A 140 -5.89 10.02 8.32
CA ILE A 140 -5.07 10.67 9.33
C ILE A 140 -3.88 11.33 8.64
N ASP A 141 -3.45 12.50 9.13
CA ASP A 141 -2.31 13.21 8.55
C ASP A 141 -1.04 12.34 8.56
N PRO A 142 -0.36 12.17 7.40
CA PRO A 142 0.87 11.40 7.29
C PRO A 142 1.99 11.89 8.21
N GLN A 143 2.03 13.18 8.54
CA GLN A 143 3.04 13.72 9.46
C GLN A 143 2.80 13.23 10.90
N LEU A 144 1.54 13.15 11.30
CA LEU A 144 1.15 12.60 12.58
C LEU A 144 1.48 11.11 12.66
N LEU A 145 1.19 10.36 11.60
CA LEU A 145 1.50 8.93 11.51
C LEU A 145 3.01 8.67 11.62
N LYS A 146 3.84 9.47 10.97
CA LYS A 146 5.32 9.37 11.08
C LYS A 146 5.79 9.64 12.51
N LYS A 147 5.24 10.66 13.18
CA LYS A 147 5.62 11.01 14.55
C LYS A 147 5.30 9.90 15.55
N TYR A 148 4.19 9.20 15.37
CA TYR A 148 3.73 8.15 16.27
C TYR A 148 3.81 6.75 15.65
N ALA A 149 4.69 6.54 14.67
CA ALA A 149 4.76 5.32 13.87
C ALA A 149 4.80 4.02 14.72
N GLN A 150 5.48 4.04 15.87
CA GLN A 150 5.55 2.86 16.75
C GLN A 150 4.23 2.53 17.46
N GLN A 151 3.39 3.54 17.69
CA GLN A 151 2.12 3.40 18.41
C GLN A 151 0.94 3.11 17.47
N VAL A 152 1.09 3.44 16.18
CA VAL A 152 0.05 3.19 15.18
C VAL A 152 -0.20 1.70 15.04
N LYS A 153 -1.45 1.30 15.29
CA LYS A 153 -1.95 -0.06 15.08
C LYS A 153 -3.14 0.00 14.13
N THR A 154 -3.23 -0.95 13.24
CA THR A 154 -4.38 -1.11 12.33
C THR A 154 -5.39 -2.09 12.92
N GLY A 155 -6.66 -1.93 12.55
CA GLY A 155 -7.74 -2.82 13.00
C GLY A 155 -8.30 -2.48 14.38
N LEU A 156 -7.94 -1.34 14.98
CA LEU A 156 -8.53 -0.89 16.22
C LEU A 156 -9.93 -0.31 15.97
N PRO A 157 -10.94 -0.69 16.77
CA PRO A 157 -12.24 -0.05 16.76
C PRO A 157 -12.19 1.33 17.44
N GLY A 158 -13.17 2.17 17.12
CA GLY A 158 -13.28 3.50 17.68
C GLY A 158 -14.47 4.27 17.12
N MET A 159 -14.67 5.48 17.60
CA MET A 159 -15.74 6.38 17.19
C MET A 159 -15.19 7.56 16.37
N ALA A 160 -15.93 7.95 15.34
CA ALA A 160 -15.64 9.12 14.51
C ALA A 160 -16.67 10.21 14.80
N TYR A 161 -16.21 11.37 15.23
CA TYR A 161 -17.03 12.57 15.45
C TYR A 161 -16.85 13.52 14.27
N VAL A 162 -17.88 13.64 13.46
CA VAL A 162 -17.88 14.48 12.27
C VAL A 162 -18.63 15.77 12.56
N ARG A 163 -18.04 16.90 12.22
CA ARG A 163 -18.74 18.18 12.26
C ARG A 163 -19.61 18.31 11.00
N VAL A 164 -20.91 18.30 11.19
CA VAL A 164 -21.86 18.52 10.11
C VAL A 164 -22.33 19.96 10.21
N ASP A 165 -22.15 20.77 9.16
CA ASP A 165 -22.64 22.13 9.14
C ASP A 165 -24.18 22.14 9.25
N PRO A 166 -24.75 23.05 10.06
CA PRO A 166 -26.22 23.22 10.11
C PRO A 166 -26.71 23.63 8.73
N ALA A 167 -27.89 23.12 8.35
CA ALA A 167 -28.54 23.43 7.10
C ALA A 167 -29.01 24.89 7.10
#